data_4a9e0c58b07d7e0f340620752c8c49b3
#
_entry.id   4a9e0c58b07d7e0f340620752c8c49b3
#
_cell.length_a   1.000
_cell.length_b   1.000
_cell.length_c   1.000
_cell.angle_alpha   90.00
_cell.angle_beta   90.00
_cell.angle_gamma   90.00
#
_symmetry.space_group_name_H-M   'P 1'
#
loop_
_entity.id
_entity.type
_entity.pdbx_description
1 polymer ?
#
loop_
_entity_poly.entity_id
_entity_poly.type
_entity_poly.pdbx_seq_one_letter_code
_entity_poly.pdbx_strand_id
1 'polypeptide(L)'
;MSQNEFDQHLANGSKLLTGLLENKTAAKLDTYGKTIEWFKVLKEEIKHTLSLISEQIEDERIRLRFVDRGDTEAQLFIGSDVIVFNMHSNIFQLNPNDYNSQTSYIHQNPMNAYCGIIRIYNFLADSYEYNRLHDMGYMIGRIFINQEDHFMVEGKGQIGFMYRDFMHQLMSREVLQDIIIRICVHALNFDLYTPPYKAVQQTTVNDLNAITQSSKMKTGKRLGFKFESDTDVK
;
A
#
# COMPACT_ATOMS: atom_id res chain seq x y z
N MET A 1 21.54 28.95 -38.65
CA MET A 1 22.24 27.79 -38.07
C MET A 1 23.06 27.17 -39.19
N SER A 2 24.37 27.12 -39.10
CA SER A 2 25.20 26.46 -40.09
C SER A 2 25.07 24.94 -40.00
N GLN A 3 25.41 24.20 -41.06
CA GLN A 3 25.35 22.76 -41.07
C GLN A 3 26.18 22.14 -39.92
N ASN A 4 27.32 22.72 -39.63
CA ASN A 4 28.23 22.30 -38.55
C ASN A 4 27.61 22.49 -37.15
N GLU A 5 26.86 23.58 -36.91
CA GLU A 5 26.13 23.83 -35.65
C GLU A 5 24.99 22.84 -35.50
N PHE A 6 24.29 22.49 -36.57
CA PHE A 6 23.21 21.50 -36.55
C PHE A 6 23.74 20.11 -36.21
N ASP A 7 24.83 19.66 -36.87
CA ASP A 7 25.43 18.35 -36.64
C ASP A 7 25.95 18.21 -35.21
N GLN A 8 26.52 19.28 -34.64
CA GLN A 8 27.00 19.32 -33.28
C GLN A 8 25.82 19.28 -32.26
N HIS A 9 24.72 19.97 -32.55
CA HIS A 9 23.51 19.94 -31.75
C HIS A 9 22.89 18.52 -31.73
N LEU A 10 22.83 17.88 -32.88
CA LEU A 10 22.32 16.51 -33.03
C LEU A 10 23.17 15.49 -32.24
N ALA A 11 24.50 15.61 -32.33
CA ALA A 11 25.42 14.72 -31.59
C ALA A 11 25.29 14.91 -30.07
N ASN A 12 25.14 16.14 -29.56
CA ASN A 12 24.92 16.40 -28.15
C ASN A 12 23.56 15.85 -27.67
N GLY A 13 22.50 16.02 -28.46
CA GLY A 13 21.18 15.49 -28.19
C GLY A 13 21.17 13.95 -28.12
N SER A 14 21.86 13.30 -29.08
CA SER A 14 22.02 11.83 -29.10
C SER A 14 22.75 11.33 -27.86
N LYS A 15 23.85 11.97 -27.47
CA LYS A 15 24.60 11.59 -26.26
C LYS A 15 23.77 11.74 -24.98
N LEU A 16 22.99 12.82 -24.88
CA LEU A 16 22.08 13.03 -23.74
C LEU A 16 21.01 11.93 -23.70
N LEU A 17 20.40 11.63 -24.86
CA LEU A 17 19.38 10.59 -24.96
C LEU A 17 19.93 9.22 -24.55
N THR A 18 21.10 8.84 -25.06
CA THR A 18 21.77 7.58 -24.68
C THR A 18 22.02 7.52 -23.17
N GLY A 19 22.56 8.60 -22.57
CA GLY A 19 22.79 8.64 -21.14
C GLY A 19 21.51 8.52 -20.30
N LEU A 20 20.39 9.09 -20.76
CA LEU A 20 19.10 8.93 -20.08
C LEU A 20 18.56 7.49 -20.19
N LEU A 21 18.76 6.83 -21.33
CA LEU A 21 18.35 5.45 -21.51
C LEU A 21 19.19 4.49 -20.66
N GLU A 22 20.52 4.63 -20.69
CA GLU A 22 21.44 3.74 -19.99
C GLU A 22 21.39 3.88 -18.45
N ASN A 23 21.12 5.07 -17.96
CA ASN A 23 21.11 5.32 -16.51
C ASN A 23 19.67 5.33 -15.95
N LYS A 24 18.88 6.32 -16.36
CA LYS A 24 17.56 6.55 -15.74
C LYS A 24 16.55 5.45 -16.08
N THR A 25 16.53 5.01 -17.34
CA THR A 25 15.57 3.97 -17.76
C THR A 25 15.98 2.62 -17.20
N ALA A 26 17.28 2.28 -17.24
CA ALA A 26 17.79 1.04 -16.65
C ALA A 26 17.46 0.97 -15.13
N ALA A 27 17.77 2.02 -14.37
CA ALA A 27 17.46 2.06 -12.93
C ALA A 27 15.97 1.85 -12.63
N LYS A 28 15.08 2.38 -13.49
CA LYS A 28 13.63 2.14 -13.34
C LYS A 28 13.23 0.69 -13.63
N LEU A 29 13.86 0.05 -14.62
CA LEU A 29 13.61 -1.35 -14.92
C LEU A 29 14.12 -2.26 -13.78
N ASP A 30 15.29 -1.98 -13.23
CA ASP A 30 15.86 -2.71 -12.10
C ASP A 30 14.98 -2.54 -10.85
N THR A 31 14.54 -1.32 -10.56
CA THR A 31 13.61 -1.04 -9.45
C THR A 31 12.28 -1.77 -9.62
N TYR A 32 11.75 -1.83 -10.85
CA TYR A 32 10.51 -2.57 -11.13
C TYR A 32 10.70 -4.07 -10.90
N GLY A 33 11.79 -4.64 -11.40
CA GLY A 33 12.15 -6.04 -11.17
C GLY A 33 12.25 -6.38 -9.68
N LYS A 34 12.95 -5.54 -8.90
CA LYS A 34 13.04 -5.67 -7.44
C LYS A 34 11.69 -5.59 -6.74
N THR A 35 10.82 -4.68 -7.18
CA THR A 35 9.48 -4.56 -6.59
C THR A 35 8.65 -5.83 -6.83
N ILE A 36 8.74 -6.43 -8.02
CA ILE A 36 8.10 -7.72 -8.32
C ILE A 36 8.66 -8.84 -7.43
N GLU A 37 9.98 -8.92 -7.26
CA GLU A 37 10.62 -9.90 -6.40
C GLU A 37 10.08 -9.80 -4.97
N TRP A 38 10.10 -8.61 -4.38
CA TRP A 38 9.60 -8.37 -3.03
C TRP A 38 8.09 -8.56 -2.90
N PHE A 39 7.32 -8.29 -3.96
CA PHE A 39 5.89 -8.58 -3.95
C PHE A 39 5.59 -10.08 -3.92
N LYS A 40 6.41 -10.91 -4.58
CA LYS A 40 6.33 -12.37 -4.48
C LYS A 40 6.66 -12.86 -3.07
N VAL A 41 7.75 -12.33 -2.48
CA VAL A 41 8.13 -12.64 -1.10
C VAL A 41 7.03 -12.20 -0.12
N LEU A 42 6.43 -11.02 -0.31
CA LEU A 42 5.30 -10.55 0.51
C LEU A 42 4.13 -11.56 0.50
N LYS A 43 3.79 -12.12 -0.65
CA LYS A 43 2.74 -13.15 -0.75
C LYS A 43 3.09 -14.43 0.02
N GLU A 44 4.34 -14.84 -0.02
CA GLU A 44 4.83 -15.99 0.75
C GLU A 44 4.72 -15.73 2.25
N GLU A 45 5.16 -14.55 2.70
CA GLU A 45 5.13 -14.16 4.12
C GLU A 45 3.69 -13.96 4.63
N ILE A 46 2.76 -13.49 3.81
CA ILE A 46 1.34 -13.46 4.17
C ILE A 46 0.82 -14.88 4.42
N LYS A 47 1.11 -15.82 3.53
CA LYS A 47 0.68 -17.23 3.70
C LYS A 47 1.29 -17.85 4.94
N HIS A 48 2.58 -17.61 5.18
CA HIS A 48 3.28 -18.10 6.36
C HIS A 48 2.67 -17.52 7.65
N THR A 49 2.44 -16.22 7.70
CA THR A 49 1.81 -15.55 8.85
C THR A 49 0.41 -16.09 9.12
N LEU A 50 -0.39 -16.29 8.05
CA LEU A 50 -1.72 -16.90 8.18
C LEU A 50 -1.67 -18.32 8.74
N SER A 51 -0.73 -19.14 8.30
CA SER A 51 -0.56 -20.51 8.82
C SER A 51 -0.31 -20.50 10.34
N LEU A 52 0.62 -19.65 10.80
CA LEU A 52 0.94 -19.51 12.22
C LEU A 52 -0.24 -19.03 13.07
N ILE A 53 -1.04 -18.11 12.53
CA ILE A 53 -2.20 -17.57 13.26
C ILE A 53 -3.35 -18.58 13.26
N SER A 54 -3.59 -19.26 12.14
CA SER A 54 -4.71 -20.20 12.03
C SER A 54 -4.61 -21.39 12.99
N GLU A 55 -3.39 -21.82 13.34
CA GLU A 55 -3.15 -22.86 14.32
C GLU A 55 -3.54 -22.45 15.76
N GLN A 56 -3.69 -21.17 16.03
CA GLN A 56 -3.98 -20.62 17.36
C GLN A 56 -5.45 -20.18 17.52
N ILE A 57 -6.24 -20.20 16.44
CA ILE A 57 -7.62 -19.75 16.44
C ILE A 57 -8.56 -20.94 16.32
N GLU A 58 -9.36 -21.17 17.37
CA GLU A 58 -10.33 -22.28 17.43
C GLU A 58 -11.71 -21.92 16.84
N ASP A 59 -12.04 -20.62 16.75
CA ASP A 59 -13.35 -20.17 16.30
C ASP A 59 -13.44 -20.16 14.76
N GLU A 60 -14.10 -21.18 14.20
CA GLU A 60 -14.30 -21.34 12.75
C GLU A 60 -15.08 -20.19 12.08
N ARG A 61 -15.75 -19.32 12.84
CA ARG A 61 -16.44 -18.15 12.30
C ARG A 61 -15.49 -17.04 11.91
N ILE A 62 -14.24 -17.06 12.42
CA ILE A 62 -13.22 -16.06 12.11
C ILE A 62 -12.66 -16.34 10.72
N ARG A 63 -12.83 -15.38 9.82
CA ARG A 63 -12.29 -15.51 8.47
C ARG A 63 -10.79 -15.31 8.49
N LEU A 64 -10.06 -16.28 7.97
CA LEU A 64 -8.63 -16.19 7.69
C LEU A 64 -8.38 -16.82 6.34
N ARG A 65 -8.11 -15.99 5.32
CA ARG A 65 -7.94 -16.50 3.96
C ARG A 65 -7.03 -15.58 3.14
N PHE A 66 -6.10 -16.19 2.43
CA PHE A 66 -5.31 -15.52 1.41
C PHE A 66 -5.89 -15.80 0.01
N VAL A 67 -5.94 -14.76 -0.83
CA VAL A 67 -6.33 -14.88 -2.24
C VAL A 67 -5.26 -14.23 -3.11
N ASP A 68 -4.65 -15.01 -3.99
CA ASP A 68 -3.74 -14.50 -5.00
C ASP A 68 -4.54 -13.96 -6.19
N ARG A 69 -4.26 -12.72 -6.57
CA ARG A 69 -4.91 -12.02 -7.69
C ARG A 69 -3.93 -11.72 -8.84
N GLY A 70 -2.90 -12.55 -8.98
CA GLY A 70 -1.88 -12.39 -10.01
C GLY A 70 -0.70 -11.54 -9.58
N ASP A 71 0.08 -11.03 -10.53
CA ASP A 71 1.42 -10.49 -10.27
C ASP A 71 1.42 -9.17 -9.47
N THR A 72 0.31 -8.44 -9.45
CA THR A 72 0.26 -7.08 -8.88
C THR A 72 -0.76 -6.92 -7.76
N GLU A 73 -1.52 -7.97 -7.40
CA GLU A 73 -2.51 -7.89 -6.33
C GLU A 73 -2.53 -9.16 -5.48
N ALA A 74 -2.67 -8.97 -4.17
CA ALA A 74 -2.91 -10.01 -3.19
C ALA A 74 -3.93 -9.53 -2.17
N GLN A 75 -4.77 -10.43 -1.67
CA GLN A 75 -5.83 -10.14 -0.72
C GLN A 75 -5.70 -11.03 0.51
N LEU A 76 -5.73 -10.42 1.68
CA LEU A 76 -5.72 -11.06 2.98
C LEU A 76 -7.04 -10.79 3.69
N PHE A 77 -7.90 -11.80 3.78
CA PHE A 77 -9.13 -11.74 4.58
C PHE A 77 -8.80 -12.06 6.03
N ILE A 78 -9.14 -11.15 6.94
CA ILE A 78 -8.94 -11.29 8.37
C ILE A 78 -10.15 -10.75 9.14
N GLY A 79 -10.89 -11.63 9.81
CA GLY A 79 -12.13 -11.26 10.49
C GLY A 79 -13.16 -10.64 9.53
N SER A 80 -13.55 -9.40 9.82
CA SER A 80 -14.50 -8.62 9.00
C SER A 80 -13.84 -7.79 7.90
N ASP A 81 -12.52 -7.80 7.82
CA ASP A 81 -11.75 -6.95 6.94
C ASP A 81 -11.09 -7.72 5.79
N VAL A 82 -10.83 -7.07 4.69
CA VAL A 82 -9.92 -7.54 3.66
C VAL A 82 -8.84 -6.49 3.40
N ILE A 83 -7.60 -6.91 3.58
CA ILE A 83 -6.42 -6.10 3.31
C ILE A 83 -5.98 -6.42 1.89
N VAL A 84 -5.92 -5.41 1.04
CA VAL A 84 -5.53 -5.53 -0.36
C VAL A 84 -4.15 -4.93 -0.54
N PHE A 85 -3.19 -5.77 -0.89
CA PHE A 85 -1.85 -5.35 -1.31
C PHE A 85 -1.86 -5.19 -2.81
N ASN A 86 -1.56 -3.99 -3.29
CA ASN A 86 -1.59 -3.67 -4.72
C ASN A 86 -0.29 -3.01 -5.15
N MET A 87 0.50 -3.73 -5.95
CA MET A 87 1.74 -3.22 -6.53
C MET A 87 1.41 -2.27 -7.69
N HIS A 88 1.99 -1.08 -7.66
CA HIS A 88 1.83 -0.12 -8.75
C HIS A 88 2.74 -0.47 -9.93
N SER A 89 2.23 -0.34 -11.15
CA SER A 89 2.98 -0.63 -12.38
C SER A 89 4.06 0.42 -12.72
N ASN A 90 3.94 1.65 -12.21
CA ASN A 90 4.90 2.71 -12.43
C ASN A 90 5.94 2.76 -11.33
N ILE A 91 7.16 3.19 -11.69
CA ILE A 91 8.21 3.57 -10.77
C ILE A 91 8.15 5.08 -10.54
N PHE A 92 8.22 5.49 -9.29
CA PHE A 92 8.12 6.86 -8.84
C PHE A 92 9.47 7.36 -8.34
N GLN A 93 9.72 8.63 -8.50
CA GLN A 93 10.84 9.31 -7.84
C GLN A 93 10.33 9.87 -6.51
N LEU A 94 11.09 9.71 -5.44
CA LEU A 94 10.83 10.38 -4.17
C LEU A 94 10.78 11.89 -4.38
N ASN A 95 9.86 12.56 -3.66
CA ASN A 95 9.76 14.02 -3.77
C ASN A 95 11.08 14.66 -3.37
N PRO A 96 11.69 15.51 -4.22
CA PRO A 96 12.98 16.14 -3.91
C PRO A 96 12.98 16.97 -2.62
N ASN A 97 11.82 17.41 -2.15
CA ASN A 97 11.68 18.20 -0.92
C ASN A 97 11.51 17.34 0.34
N ASP A 98 11.37 16.02 0.21
CA ASP A 98 11.25 15.12 1.34
C ASP A 98 12.59 14.88 2.02
N TYR A 99 12.57 14.70 3.34
CA TYR A 99 13.77 14.41 4.13
C TYR A 99 14.60 13.25 3.56
N ASN A 100 13.95 12.15 3.17
CA ASN A 100 14.63 10.98 2.62
C ASN A 100 15.37 11.26 1.31
N SER A 101 14.89 12.22 0.50
CA SER A 101 15.53 12.62 -0.75
C SER A 101 16.78 13.49 -0.54
N GLN A 102 16.93 14.08 0.63
CA GLN A 102 18.06 14.95 1.00
C GLN A 102 19.20 14.19 1.69
N THR A 103 19.13 12.87 1.75
CA THR A 103 20.15 12.03 2.39
C THR A 103 21.40 11.89 1.53
N SER A 104 22.55 11.63 2.17
CA SER A 104 23.82 11.38 1.46
C SER A 104 23.71 10.18 0.52
N TYR A 105 22.90 9.17 0.85
CA TYR A 105 22.64 8.00 0.04
C TYR A 105 22.04 8.35 -1.33
N ILE A 106 21.05 9.24 -1.36
CA ILE A 106 20.44 9.72 -2.62
C ILE A 106 21.36 10.68 -3.36
N HIS A 107 22.09 11.56 -2.63
CA HIS A 107 23.03 12.51 -3.27
C HIS A 107 24.20 11.79 -3.95
N GLN A 108 24.70 10.67 -3.41
CA GLN A 108 25.76 9.86 -4.02
C GLN A 108 25.29 9.17 -5.30
N ASN A 109 24.06 8.67 -5.33
CA ASN A 109 23.47 8.08 -6.52
C ASN A 109 21.99 8.53 -6.63
N PRO A 110 21.67 9.55 -7.45
CA PRO A 110 20.29 10.02 -7.63
C PRO A 110 19.32 8.98 -8.19
N MET A 111 19.82 7.88 -8.77
CA MET A 111 18.98 6.79 -9.25
C MET A 111 18.34 6.00 -8.09
N ASN A 112 18.92 6.05 -6.90
CA ASN A 112 18.39 5.43 -5.70
C ASN A 112 17.09 6.09 -5.19
N ALA A 113 16.76 7.29 -5.70
CA ALA A 113 15.49 7.95 -5.42
C ALA A 113 14.28 7.32 -6.16
N TYR A 114 14.51 6.42 -7.11
CA TYR A 114 13.43 5.73 -7.81
C TYR A 114 12.94 4.53 -7.01
N CYS A 115 11.63 4.48 -6.75
CA CYS A 115 11.00 3.44 -5.95
C CYS A 115 9.78 2.86 -6.66
N GLY A 116 9.60 1.54 -6.54
CA GLY A 116 8.33 0.89 -6.73
C GLY A 116 7.46 1.07 -5.48
N ILE A 117 6.15 0.96 -5.65
CA ILE A 117 5.18 1.18 -4.57
C ILE A 117 4.25 -0.01 -4.45
N ILE A 118 4.13 -0.55 -3.24
CA ILE A 118 3.07 -1.49 -2.85
C ILE A 118 2.10 -0.72 -1.96
N ARG A 119 0.89 -0.51 -2.45
CA ARG A 119 -0.20 0.17 -1.72
C ARG A 119 -0.99 -0.84 -0.93
N ILE A 120 -1.42 -0.44 0.26
CA ILE A 120 -2.12 -1.30 1.21
C ILE A 120 -3.44 -0.63 1.56
N TYR A 121 -4.54 -1.28 1.17
CA TYR A 121 -5.89 -0.81 1.42
C TYR A 121 -6.62 -1.74 2.36
N ASN A 122 -7.49 -1.18 3.19
CA ASN A 122 -8.46 -1.93 3.96
C ASN A 122 -9.87 -1.70 3.42
N PHE A 123 -10.59 -2.79 3.21
CA PHE A 123 -12.01 -2.81 2.86
C PHE A 123 -12.75 -3.76 3.81
N LEU A 124 -14.08 -3.69 3.79
CA LEU A 124 -14.89 -4.75 4.38
C LEU A 124 -14.75 -6.03 3.56
N ALA A 125 -14.61 -7.17 4.22
CA ALA A 125 -14.59 -8.47 3.56
C ALA A 125 -15.84 -8.70 2.70
N ASP A 126 -17.00 -8.28 3.20
CA ASP A 126 -18.28 -8.39 2.51
C ASP A 126 -18.33 -7.55 1.20
N SER A 127 -17.57 -6.48 1.09
CA SER A 127 -17.47 -5.69 -0.14
C SER A 127 -16.93 -6.53 -1.30
N TYR A 128 -15.96 -7.37 -1.02
CA TYR A 128 -15.38 -8.28 -2.00
C TYR A 128 -16.21 -9.56 -2.20
N GLU A 129 -16.76 -10.13 -1.12
CA GLU A 129 -17.56 -11.37 -1.21
C GLU A 129 -18.88 -11.18 -1.96
N TYR A 130 -19.52 -10.01 -1.77
CA TYR A 130 -20.80 -9.69 -2.43
C TYR A 130 -20.66 -8.76 -3.62
N ASN A 131 -19.41 -8.57 -4.12
CA ASN A 131 -19.10 -7.76 -5.30
C ASN A 131 -19.70 -6.35 -5.23
N ARG A 132 -19.52 -5.66 -4.11
CA ARG A 132 -20.06 -4.31 -3.87
C ARG A 132 -19.06 -3.28 -4.38
N LEU A 133 -19.08 -3.02 -5.67
CA LEU A 133 -18.09 -2.22 -6.39
C LEU A 133 -18.00 -0.75 -5.93
N HIS A 134 -19.02 -0.24 -5.26
CA HIS A 134 -19.08 1.16 -4.80
C HIS A 134 -18.73 1.33 -3.31
N ASP A 135 -18.46 0.23 -2.61
CA ASP A 135 -18.03 0.31 -1.22
C ASP A 135 -16.62 0.91 -1.16
N MET A 136 -16.44 1.87 -0.27
CA MET A 136 -15.15 2.55 -0.10
C MET A 136 -14.27 1.79 0.87
N GLY A 137 -12.99 1.73 0.54
CA GLY A 137 -11.92 1.36 1.45
C GLY A 137 -11.02 2.56 1.72
N TYR A 138 -10.06 2.39 2.62
CA TYR A 138 -9.06 3.42 2.89
C TYR A 138 -7.65 2.85 2.83
N MET A 139 -6.72 3.71 2.48
CA MET A 139 -5.30 3.33 2.45
C MET A 139 -4.75 3.30 3.89
N ILE A 140 -4.26 2.13 4.31
CA ILE A 140 -3.55 1.96 5.59
C ILE A 140 -2.13 2.46 5.46
N GLY A 141 -1.48 2.15 4.35
CA GLY A 141 -0.10 2.51 4.11
C GLY A 141 0.38 2.17 2.70
N ARG A 142 1.63 2.50 2.44
CA ARG A 142 2.33 2.14 1.21
C ARG A 142 3.80 1.89 1.50
N ILE A 143 4.35 0.85 0.88
CA ILE A 143 5.75 0.46 0.98
C ILE A 143 6.45 0.97 -0.27
N PHE A 144 7.55 1.68 -0.09
CA PHE A 144 8.45 2.12 -1.16
C PHE A 144 9.70 1.25 -1.12
N ILE A 145 10.11 0.74 -2.28
CA ILE A 145 11.30 -0.13 -2.39
C ILE A 145 12.10 0.31 -3.61
N ASN A 146 13.41 0.47 -3.47
CA ASN A 146 14.30 0.80 -4.57
C ASN A 146 15.10 -0.42 -5.09
N GLN A 147 15.96 -0.18 -6.07
CA GLN A 147 16.78 -1.21 -6.71
C GLN A 147 17.81 -1.88 -5.79
N GLU A 148 18.19 -1.24 -4.69
CA GLU A 148 19.19 -1.72 -3.71
C GLU A 148 18.53 -2.27 -2.44
N ASP A 149 17.25 -2.63 -2.48
CA ASP A 149 16.44 -3.15 -1.38
C ASP A 149 16.23 -2.16 -0.22
N HIS A 150 16.63 -0.89 -0.38
CA HIS A 150 16.26 0.14 0.58
C HIS A 150 14.76 0.39 0.51
N PHE A 151 14.14 0.58 1.67
CA PHE A 151 12.70 0.75 1.75
C PHE A 151 12.29 1.74 2.82
N MET A 152 11.07 2.25 2.69
CA MET A 152 10.36 2.95 3.75
C MET A 152 8.87 2.64 3.68
N VAL A 153 8.18 2.88 4.77
CA VAL A 153 6.71 2.75 4.83
C VAL A 153 6.10 4.08 5.20
N GLU A 154 5.17 4.53 4.39
CA GLU A 154 4.24 5.57 4.78
C GLU A 154 2.92 4.95 5.21
N GLY A 155 2.36 5.41 6.31
CA GLY A 155 1.10 4.86 6.82
C GLY A 155 0.61 5.56 8.06
N LYS A 156 -0.57 5.16 8.52
CA LYS A 156 -1.16 5.66 9.75
C LYS A 156 -0.62 4.92 10.98
N GLY A 157 -0.59 5.61 12.13
CA GLY A 157 -0.20 5.03 13.40
C GLY A 157 1.23 4.48 13.42
N GLN A 158 1.43 3.35 14.08
CA GLN A 158 2.75 2.74 14.25
C GLN A 158 3.42 2.31 12.94
N ILE A 159 2.64 1.93 11.93
CA ILE A 159 3.15 1.46 10.63
C ILE A 159 4.01 2.56 9.98
N GLY A 160 3.50 3.79 9.94
CA GLY A 160 4.22 4.91 9.33
C GLY A 160 5.33 5.50 10.20
N PHE A 161 5.43 5.12 11.49
CA PHE A 161 6.47 5.60 12.38
C PHE A 161 7.74 4.74 12.37
N MET A 162 7.58 3.42 12.33
CA MET A 162 8.68 2.46 12.51
C MET A 162 9.66 2.41 11.34
N TYR A 163 9.18 2.63 10.11
CA TYR A 163 9.93 2.39 8.88
C TYR A 163 10.05 3.66 8.03
N ARG A 164 10.55 4.77 8.63
CA ARG A 164 10.70 6.07 7.94
C ARG A 164 12.09 6.33 7.38
N ASP A 165 13.08 5.65 7.89
CA ASP A 165 14.49 5.91 7.56
C ASP A 165 14.90 5.12 6.32
N PHE A 166 14.63 5.69 5.14
CA PHE A 166 14.93 5.07 3.86
C PHE A 166 16.41 4.73 3.66
N MET A 167 17.30 5.56 4.21
CA MET A 167 18.75 5.39 4.04
C MET A 167 19.31 4.18 4.79
N HIS A 168 18.76 3.84 5.95
CA HIS A 168 19.34 2.80 6.82
C HIS A 168 18.49 1.53 6.90
N GLN A 169 17.36 1.46 6.23
CA GLN A 169 16.47 0.31 6.26
C GLN A 169 16.57 -0.51 4.98
N LEU A 170 16.91 -1.78 5.15
CA LEU A 170 16.93 -2.77 4.08
C LEU A 170 15.76 -3.73 4.25
N MET A 171 15.10 -4.05 3.14
CA MET A 171 14.00 -5.01 3.12
C MET A 171 14.52 -6.43 3.42
N SER A 172 13.79 -7.14 4.27
CA SER A 172 14.02 -8.56 4.56
C SER A 172 12.70 -9.29 4.78
N ARG A 173 12.74 -10.62 4.86
CA ARG A 173 11.54 -11.43 5.14
C ARG A 173 10.96 -11.11 6.53
N GLU A 174 11.81 -10.95 7.53
CA GLU A 174 11.42 -10.62 8.91
C GLU A 174 10.76 -9.25 8.99
N VAL A 175 11.29 -8.27 8.23
CA VAL A 175 10.69 -6.94 8.11
C VAL A 175 9.31 -7.03 7.48
N LEU A 176 9.14 -7.82 6.41
CA LEU A 176 7.82 -8.01 5.80
C LEU A 176 6.83 -8.67 6.75
N GLN A 177 7.26 -9.67 7.52
CA GLN A 177 6.41 -10.31 8.54
C GLN A 177 5.95 -9.30 9.59
N ASP A 178 6.87 -8.47 10.12
CA ASP A 178 6.51 -7.43 11.09
C ASP A 178 5.53 -6.41 10.49
N ILE A 179 5.76 -5.97 9.25
CA ILE A 179 4.84 -5.07 8.54
C ILE A 179 3.45 -5.71 8.37
N ILE A 180 3.37 -6.97 7.95
CA ILE A 180 2.10 -7.70 7.78
C ILE A 180 1.34 -7.78 9.10
N ILE A 181 2.02 -8.17 10.18
CA ILE A 181 1.41 -8.27 11.52
C ILE A 181 0.86 -6.90 11.96
N ARG A 182 1.64 -5.83 11.82
CA ARG A 182 1.21 -4.47 12.21
C ARG A 182 0.02 -3.98 11.39
N ILE A 183 0.00 -4.28 10.09
CA ILE A 183 -1.13 -3.98 9.21
C ILE A 183 -2.39 -4.71 9.68
N CYS A 184 -2.28 -6.01 9.99
CA CYS A 184 -3.38 -6.81 10.51
C CYS A 184 -3.90 -6.26 11.85
N VAL A 185 -3.00 -5.95 12.78
CA VAL A 185 -3.34 -5.35 14.08
C VAL A 185 -4.02 -4.00 13.89
N HIS A 186 -3.51 -3.15 12.98
CA HIS A 186 -4.11 -1.85 12.69
C HIS A 186 -5.54 -1.99 12.11
N ALA A 187 -5.74 -2.91 11.16
CA ALA A 187 -7.04 -3.14 10.55
C ALA A 187 -8.06 -3.66 11.57
N LEU A 188 -7.65 -4.61 12.43
CA LEU A 188 -8.52 -5.17 13.46
C LEU A 188 -8.86 -4.19 14.60
N ASN A 189 -7.93 -3.30 14.94
CA ASN A 189 -8.14 -2.25 15.95
C ASN A 189 -8.87 -1.03 15.42
N PHE A 190 -9.19 -0.99 14.13
CA PHE A 190 -10.00 0.10 13.58
C PHE A 190 -11.46 -0.10 13.97
N ASP A 191 -11.94 0.67 14.96
CA ASP A 191 -13.32 0.67 15.42
C ASP A 191 -14.05 1.95 14.99
N LEU A 192 -15.35 1.80 14.75
CA LEU A 192 -16.24 2.92 14.46
C LEU A 192 -16.85 3.42 15.77
N TYR A 193 -16.67 4.69 16.08
CA TYR A 193 -17.37 5.32 17.19
C TYR A 193 -18.87 5.48 16.90
N THR A 194 -19.67 5.40 17.93
CA THR A 194 -21.10 5.73 17.85
C THR A 194 -21.26 7.19 17.39
N PRO A 195 -21.97 7.45 16.31
CA PRO A 195 -22.18 8.83 15.86
C PRO A 195 -22.97 9.64 16.91
N PRO A 196 -22.69 10.94 17.05
CA PRO A 196 -23.44 11.79 17.96
C PRO A 196 -24.95 11.71 17.70
N TYR A 197 -25.77 11.57 18.73
CA TYR A 197 -27.23 11.41 18.62
C TYR A 197 -27.87 12.48 17.71
N LYS A 198 -27.43 13.74 17.84
CA LYS A 198 -27.93 14.86 17.02
C LYS A 198 -27.71 14.68 15.51
N ALA A 199 -26.66 13.95 15.13
CA ALA A 199 -26.34 13.71 13.72
C ALA A 199 -27.21 12.61 13.07
N VAL A 200 -27.81 11.73 13.89
CA VAL A 200 -28.58 10.57 13.44
C VAL A 200 -30.03 10.57 13.88
N GLN A 201 -30.46 11.61 14.61
CA GLN A 201 -31.83 11.70 15.17
C GLN A 201 -32.93 11.82 14.11
N GLN A 202 -32.60 12.25 12.90
CA GLN A 202 -33.52 12.37 11.78
C GLN A 202 -33.01 11.54 10.61
N THR A 203 -33.94 10.80 9.99
CA THR A 203 -33.63 10.00 8.80
C THR A 203 -34.80 10.06 7.84
N THR A 204 -34.55 9.85 6.56
CA THR A 204 -35.60 9.70 5.55
C THR A 204 -36.00 8.23 5.41
N VAL A 205 -37.19 7.98 4.85
CA VAL A 205 -37.64 6.61 4.50
C VAL A 205 -36.64 5.96 3.52
N ASN A 206 -36.10 6.74 2.61
CA ASN A 206 -35.12 6.26 1.63
C ASN A 206 -33.81 5.83 2.32
N ASP A 207 -33.31 6.65 3.25
CA ASP A 207 -32.10 6.31 4.01
C ASP A 207 -32.31 5.07 4.88
N LEU A 208 -33.48 4.95 5.51
CA LEU A 208 -33.83 3.77 6.30
C LEU A 208 -33.92 2.50 5.43
N ASN A 209 -34.51 2.61 4.24
CA ASN A 209 -34.56 1.51 3.29
C ASN A 209 -33.15 1.12 2.80
N ALA A 210 -32.27 2.10 2.54
CA ALA A 210 -30.88 1.84 2.20
C ALA A 210 -30.13 1.13 3.34
N ILE A 211 -30.35 1.55 4.58
CA ILE A 211 -29.81 0.90 5.77
C ILE A 211 -30.34 -0.55 5.87
N THR A 212 -31.64 -0.75 5.70
CA THR A 212 -32.26 -2.10 5.76
C THR A 212 -31.73 -3.03 4.67
N GLN A 213 -31.59 -2.53 3.44
CA GLN A 213 -31.01 -3.31 2.35
C GLN A 213 -29.53 -3.65 2.62
N SER A 214 -28.79 -2.73 3.20
CA SER A 214 -27.39 -2.95 3.56
C SER A 214 -27.20 -3.76 4.85
N SER A 215 -28.23 -3.92 5.70
CA SER A 215 -28.17 -4.73 6.92
C SER A 215 -28.15 -6.26 6.67
N LYS A 216 -28.30 -6.69 5.42
CA LYS A 216 -27.96 -8.06 4.99
C LYS A 216 -26.44 -8.34 5.05
N MET A 217 -25.62 -7.33 5.34
CA MET A 217 -24.21 -7.51 5.64
C MET A 217 -24.02 -8.23 6.97
N LYS A 218 -23.13 -9.22 7.00
CA LYS A 218 -22.81 -10.00 8.19
C LYS A 218 -21.76 -9.31 9.10
N THR A 219 -21.20 -8.18 8.70
CA THR A 219 -20.18 -7.48 9.49
C THR A 219 -20.76 -6.29 10.23
N GLY A 220 -20.22 -6.01 11.42
CA GLY A 220 -20.55 -4.81 12.21
C GLY A 220 -19.87 -3.52 11.74
N LYS A 221 -18.87 -3.61 10.83
CA LYS A 221 -18.15 -2.47 10.29
C LYS A 221 -18.69 -2.05 8.92
N ARG A 222 -18.71 -0.74 8.67
CA ARG A 222 -19.01 -0.15 7.36
C ARG A 222 -17.99 0.94 7.07
N LEU A 223 -17.13 0.71 6.11
CA LEU A 223 -16.19 1.70 5.61
C LEU A 223 -16.90 2.62 4.62
N GLY A 224 -16.44 3.86 4.51
CA GLY A 224 -16.99 4.82 3.58
C GLY A 224 -18.08 5.74 4.11
N PHE A 225 -18.55 5.56 5.35
CA PHE A 225 -19.35 6.57 6.05
C PHE A 225 -18.44 7.59 6.74
N LYS A 226 -18.87 8.85 6.81
CA LYS A 226 -18.17 9.91 7.57
C LYS A 226 -18.42 9.74 9.08
N PHE A 227 -17.84 8.73 9.68
CA PHE A 227 -17.81 8.56 11.11
C PHE A 227 -16.42 8.90 11.65
N GLU A 228 -16.36 9.44 12.84
CA GLU A 228 -15.13 9.57 13.60
C GLU A 228 -14.64 8.17 14.00
N SER A 229 -13.35 7.93 13.91
CA SER A 229 -12.69 6.70 14.34
C SER A 229 -11.52 7.03 15.27
N ASP A 230 -11.04 6.04 15.99
CA ASP A 230 -9.87 6.17 16.86
C ASP A 230 -8.58 6.55 16.11
N THR A 231 -8.54 6.32 14.78
CA THR A 231 -7.42 6.71 13.94
C THR A 231 -7.45 8.17 13.50
N ASP A 232 -8.59 8.85 13.62
CA ASP A 232 -8.79 10.26 13.25
C ASP A 232 -8.61 11.23 14.44
N VAL A 233 -8.48 10.70 15.66
CA VAL A 233 -8.15 11.47 16.86
C VAL A 233 -6.65 11.70 16.90
N LYS A 234 -6.23 12.97 16.86
CA LYS A 234 -4.84 13.41 17.01
C LYS A 234 -4.41 13.40 18.46
#